data_9939d0cf0ddf793345bec31dd78449ea
#
_entry.id   9939d0cf0ddf793345bec31dd78449ea
#
_cell.length_a   1.000
_cell.length_b   1.000
_cell.length_c   1.000
_cell.angle_alpha   90.00
_cell.angle_beta   90.00
_cell.angle_gamma   90.00
#
_symmetry.space_group_name_H-M   'P 1'
#
loop_
_entity.id
_entity.type
_entity.pdbx_description
1 polymer ?
#
loop_
_entity_poly.entity_id
_entity_poly.type
_entity_poly.pdbx_seq_one_letter_code
_entity_poly.pdbx_strand_id
1 'polypeptide(L)'
;MNRILNRELAGRSIPLGGRGSVKISGVEVRPNGEALTLAVQLEASEGPWFLPRRIQGTGYVTGVPRWDRESRTIRIEEVDFDPGTIRGLARAASWVIRPELLKALEASAVFPMGERLEELERSLDAMLRDRSIGGEVRIDGSVRRVTLDSVSVTRDGLVLLLMLEGDATLRWVPR
;
A
#
# COMPACT_ATOMS: atom_id res chain seq x y z
N MET A 1 1.57 2.87 6.98
CA MET A 1 0.99 2.70 5.63
C MET A 1 1.20 3.93 4.77
N ASN A 2 0.78 5.14 5.16
CA ASN A 2 0.91 6.37 4.37
C ASN A 2 2.34 6.67 3.87
N ARG A 3 3.39 6.43 4.69
CA ARG A 3 4.79 6.65 4.27
C ARG A 3 5.22 5.74 3.13
N ILE A 4 4.75 4.50 3.12
CA ILE A 4 5.11 3.51 2.07
C ILE A 4 4.42 3.90 0.78
N LEU A 5 3.11 4.16 0.83
CA LEU A 5 2.32 4.56 -0.34
C LEU A 5 2.80 5.87 -0.95
N ASN A 6 3.12 6.87 -0.12
CA ASN A 6 3.70 8.11 -0.62
C ASN A 6 5.04 7.87 -1.32
N ARG A 7 5.90 7.00 -0.78
CA ARG A 7 7.19 6.69 -1.42
C ARG A 7 7.03 5.98 -2.77
N GLU A 8 6.02 5.12 -2.89
CA GLU A 8 5.79 4.34 -4.12
C GLU A 8 4.97 5.11 -5.17
N LEU A 9 4.07 5.98 -4.75
CA LEU A 9 3.11 6.64 -5.65
C LEU A 9 3.39 8.12 -5.85
N ALA A 10 3.87 8.85 -4.84
CA ALA A 10 4.17 10.26 -4.99
C ALA A 10 5.33 10.50 -5.97
N GLY A 11 5.16 11.49 -6.81
CA GLY A 11 6.11 11.83 -7.87
C GLY A 11 5.85 11.10 -9.19
N ARG A 12 5.00 10.06 -9.22
CA ARG A 12 4.63 9.42 -10.48
C ARG A 12 3.84 10.37 -11.37
N SER A 13 4.17 10.37 -12.65
CA SER A 13 3.47 11.13 -13.66
C SER A 13 2.75 10.17 -14.61
N ILE A 14 1.45 10.36 -14.74
CA ILE A 14 0.59 9.56 -15.61
C ILE A 14 0.32 10.38 -16.86
N PRO A 15 0.73 9.93 -18.05
CA PRO A 15 0.43 10.63 -19.29
C PRO A 15 -1.08 10.52 -19.58
N LEU A 16 -1.70 11.63 -19.82
CA LEU A 16 -3.08 11.71 -20.31
C LEU A 16 -3.02 11.85 -21.83
N GLY A 17 -3.39 10.83 -22.57
CA GLY A 17 -3.32 10.82 -24.02
C GLY A 17 -3.64 12.21 -24.63
N GLY A 18 -2.71 12.75 -25.41
CA GLY A 18 -2.78 14.09 -25.96
C GLY A 18 -1.69 15.03 -25.42
N ARG A 19 -2.06 16.18 -24.86
CA ARG A 19 -1.12 17.26 -24.47
C ARG A 19 -1.06 17.51 -22.95
N GLY A 20 -1.15 16.48 -22.13
CA GLY A 20 -1.16 16.67 -20.69
C GLY A 20 -0.60 15.52 -19.90
N SER A 21 -0.26 15.77 -18.65
CA SER A 21 0.13 14.76 -17.67
C SER A 21 -0.46 15.09 -16.30
N VAL A 22 -0.71 14.06 -15.52
CA VAL A 22 -1.10 14.16 -14.12
C VAL A 22 0.03 13.65 -13.26
N LYS A 23 0.47 14.46 -12.32
CA LYS A 23 1.44 14.09 -11.31
C LYS A 23 0.72 13.81 -10.00
N ILE A 24 1.02 12.68 -9.38
CA ILE A 24 0.60 12.39 -8.01
C ILE A 24 1.57 13.12 -7.07
N SER A 25 1.08 14.10 -6.31
CA SER A 25 1.90 14.85 -5.35
C SER A 25 1.85 14.27 -3.94
N GLY A 26 0.79 13.52 -3.60
CA GLY A 26 0.66 12.84 -2.32
C GLY A 26 -0.49 11.86 -2.30
N VAL A 27 -0.43 10.91 -1.37
CA VAL A 27 -1.49 9.92 -1.13
C VAL A 27 -1.71 9.79 0.37
N GLU A 28 -2.95 9.92 0.80
CA GLU A 28 -3.39 9.62 2.15
C GLU A 28 -4.39 8.47 2.11
N VAL A 29 -4.19 7.46 2.96
CA VAL A 29 -5.05 6.28 3.02
C VAL A 29 -5.84 6.27 4.30
N ARG A 30 -7.13 6.02 4.16
CA ARG A 30 -8.08 5.87 5.26
C ARG A 30 -8.88 4.59 5.11
N PRO A 31 -9.14 3.85 6.19
CA PRO A 31 -10.04 2.72 6.17
C PRO A 31 -11.47 3.17 5.86
N ASN A 32 -12.19 2.34 5.10
CA ASN A 32 -13.59 2.57 4.76
C ASN A 32 -14.33 1.22 4.64
N GLY A 33 -14.79 0.68 5.78
CA GLY A 33 -15.36 -0.66 5.83
C GLY A 33 -14.31 -1.72 5.48
N GLU A 34 -14.58 -2.52 4.45
CA GLU A 34 -13.66 -3.53 3.91
C GLU A 34 -12.72 -2.97 2.82
N ALA A 35 -12.94 -1.73 2.41
CA ALA A 35 -12.16 -1.02 1.42
C ALA A 35 -11.19 0.00 2.04
N LEU A 36 -10.25 0.44 1.25
CA LEU A 36 -9.41 1.60 1.54
C LEU A 36 -9.89 2.78 0.71
N THR A 37 -9.99 3.94 1.33
CA THR A 37 -10.15 5.21 0.61
C THR A 37 -8.78 5.88 0.52
N LEU A 38 -8.34 6.12 -0.70
CA LEU A 38 -7.12 6.85 -0.99
C LEU A 38 -7.49 8.28 -1.39
N ALA A 39 -7.07 9.25 -0.60
CA ALA A 39 -7.10 10.65 -1.00
C ALA A 39 -5.82 10.93 -1.79
N VAL A 40 -5.94 11.04 -3.10
CA VAL A 40 -4.83 11.23 -4.03
C VAL A 40 -4.75 12.70 -4.39
N GLN A 41 -3.67 13.36 -4.01
CA GLN A 41 -3.38 14.73 -4.42
C GLN A 41 -2.81 14.70 -5.82
N LEU A 42 -3.48 15.40 -6.73
CA LEU A 42 -3.19 15.41 -8.16
C LEU A 42 -2.80 16.82 -8.60
N GLU A 43 -1.75 16.91 -9.38
CA GLU A 43 -1.35 18.11 -10.11
C GLU A 43 -1.40 17.80 -11.60
N ALA A 44 -2.27 18.48 -12.32
CA ALA A 44 -2.36 18.35 -13.76
C ALA A 44 -1.82 19.57 -14.46
N SER A 45 -1.20 19.33 -15.60
CA SER A 45 -0.81 20.36 -16.54
C SER A 45 -1.55 20.12 -17.85
N GLU A 46 -2.36 21.05 -18.27
CA GLU A 46 -3.13 21.01 -19.52
C GLU A 46 -2.90 22.29 -20.30
N GLY A 47 -2.90 22.18 -21.63
CA GLY A 47 -2.78 23.32 -22.52
C GLY A 47 -1.49 23.33 -23.35
N PRO A 48 -1.36 24.34 -24.24
CA PRO A 48 -0.15 24.45 -25.05
C PRO A 48 1.07 24.78 -24.19
N TRP A 49 2.25 24.34 -24.64
CA TRP A 49 3.52 24.48 -23.91
C TRP A 49 3.85 25.92 -23.47
N PHE A 50 3.33 26.91 -24.16
CA PHE A 50 3.56 28.34 -23.89
C PHE A 50 2.54 28.96 -22.92
N LEU A 51 1.45 28.24 -22.59
CA LEU A 51 0.43 28.67 -21.62
C LEU A 51 -0.11 27.47 -20.83
N PRO A 52 0.70 26.79 -20.05
CA PRO A 52 0.25 25.63 -19.29
C PRO A 52 -0.72 26.06 -18.18
N ARG A 53 -1.89 25.46 -18.15
CA ARG A 53 -2.85 25.60 -17.07
C ARG A 53 -2.54 24.51 -16.02
N ARG A 54 -2.18 24.94 -14.82
CA ARG A 54 -1.99 24.02 -13.70
C ARG A 54 -3.29 23.89 -12.93
N ILE A 55 -3.70 22.66 -12.71
CA ILE A 55 -4.90 22.31 -11.96
C ILE A 55 -4.43 21.41 -10.80
N GLN A 56 -4.78 21.80 -9.58
CA GLN A 56 -4.51 20.97 -8.38
C GLN A 56 -5.82 20.56 -7.75
N GLY A 57 -5.87 19.36 -7.23
CA GLY A 57 -7.04 18.86 -6.53
C GLY A 57 -6.79 17.52 -5.85
N THR A 58 -7.76 17.10 -5.04
CA THR A 58 -7.74 15.80 -4.38
C THR A 58 -8.83 14.93 -4.97
N GLY A 59 -8.45 13.79 -5.52
CA GLY A 59 -9.35 12.72 -5.91
C GLY A 59 -9.47 11.69 -4.80
N TYR A 60 -10.67 11.19 -4.51
CA TYR A 60 -10.85 10.08 -3.60
C TYR A 60 -11.13 8.83 -4.42
N VAL A 61 -10.31 7.81 -4.18
CA VAL A 61 -10.36 6.52 -4.85
C VAL A 61 -10.59 5.47 -3.79
N THR A 62 -11.60 4.64 -3.96
CA THR A 62 -11.81 3.48 -3.11
C THR A 62 -11.27 2.23 -3.79
N GLY A 63 -10.83 1.27 -3.00
CA GLY A 63 -10.40 -0.01 -3.53
C GLY A 63 -10.21 -1.04 -2.42
N VAL A 64 -10.31 -2.32 -2.78
CA VAL A 64 -10.21 -3.44 -1.86
C VAL A 64 -8.81 -4.06 -1.95
N PRO A 65 -8.05 -4.14 -0.85
CA PRO A 65 -6.76 -4.80 -0.87
C PRO A 65 -6.93 -6.31 -0.96
N ARG A 66 -6.24 -6.94 -1.91
CA ARG A 66 -6.21 -8.39 -2.11
C ARG A 66 -4.79 -8.89 -2.07
N TRP A 67 -4.59 -10.04 -1.45
CA TRP A 67 -3.32 -10.74 -1.43
C TRP A 67 -3.25 -11.73 -2.58
N ASP A 68 -2.29 -11.53 -3.45
CA ASP A 68 -1.93 -12.48 -4.51
C ASP A 68 -0.73 -13.31 -4.04
N ARG A 69 -0.99 -14.58 -3.75
CA ARG A 69 0.02 -15.53 -3.24
C ARG A 69 1.07 -15.87 -4.28
N GLU A 70 0.68 -15.93 -5.54
CA GLU A 70 1.56 -16.34 -6.63
C GLU A 70 2.61 -15.28 -6.91
N SER A 71 2.19 -14.04 -7.09
CA SER A 71 3.10 -12.91 -7.31
C SER A 71 3.69 -12.34 -6.02
N ARG A 72 3.26 -12.79 -4.84
CA ARG A 72 3.63 -12.26 -3.51
C ARG A 72 3.43 -10.75 -3.41
N THR A 73 2.29 -10.27 -3.92
CA THR A 73 1.94 -8.85 -3.94
C THR A 73 0.60 -8.58 -3.28
N ILE A 74 0.46 -7.41 -2.66
CA ILE A 74 -0.86 -6.86 -2.31
C ILE A 74 -1.27 -5.95 -3.45
N ARG A 75 -2.45 -6.21 -4.02
CA ARG A 75 -3.06 -5.37 -5.07
C ARG A 75 -4.27 -4.66 -4.50
N ILE A 76 -4.52 -3.45 -4.95
CA ILE A 76 -5.78 -2.78 -4.70
C ILE A 76 -6.66 -3.03 -5.92
N GLU A 77 -7.73 -3.77 -5.72
CA GLU A 77 -8.70 -4.15 -6.75
C GLU A 77 -10.01 -3.38 -6.56
N GLU A 78 -10.94 -3.52 -7.49
CA GLU A 78 -12.24 -2.86 -7.46
C GLU A 78 -12.09 -1.33 -7.27
N VAL A 79 -11.14 -0.76 -8.00
CA VAL A 79 -10.82 0.67 -7.87
C VAL A 79 -11.95 1.50 -8.47
N ASP A 80 -12.54 2.36 -7.65
CA ASP A 80 -13.62 3.26 -8.05
C ASP A 80 -13.36 4.68 -7.56
N PHE A 81 -13.82 5.66 -8.34
CA PHE A 81 -13.79 7.05 -7.93
C PHE A 81 -15.09 7.45 -7.21
N ASP A 82 -14.96 8.13 -6.09
CA ASP A 82 -16.11 8.79 -5.47
C ASP A 82 -16.60 9.94 -6.37
N PRO A 83 -17.82 9.80 -6.97
CA PRO A 83 -18.38 10.83 -7.83
C PRO A 83 -18.59 12.18 -7.13
N GLY A 84 -18.70 12.18 -5.79
CA GLY A 84 -18.85 13.39 -5.00
C GLY A 84 -17.63 14.30 -5.06
N THR A 85 -16.45 13.70 -5.18
CA THR A 85 -15.16 14.36 -5.27
C THR A 85 -14.91 14.98 -6.63
N ILE A 86 -15.46 14.36 -7.65
CA ILE A 86 -15.34 14.79 -9.04
C ILE A 86 -15.99 16.16 -9.28
N ARG A 87 -16.97 16.58 -8.45
CA ARG A 87 -17.70 17.85 -8.68
C ARG A 87 -16.81 19.08 -8.65
N GLY A 88 -15.75 19.09 -7.83
CA GLY A 88 -14.79 20.20 -7.82
C GLY A 88 -13.79 20.13 -8.98
N LEU A 89 -13.32 18.92 -9.29
CA LEU A 89 -12.32 18.65 -10.32
C LEU A 89 -12.95 18.53 -11.72
N ALA A 90 -14.16 17.99 -11.86
CA ALA A 90 -14.83 17.80 -13.15
C ALA A 90 -15.17 19.11 -13.86
N ARG A 91 -15.39 20.21 -13.12
CA ARG A 91 -15.48 21.54 -13.72
C ARG A 91 -14.15 22.06 -14.26
N ALA A 92 -13.06 21.56 -13.72
CA ALA A 92 -11.72 21.99 -14.05
C ALA A 92 -11.02 21.08 -15.06
N ALA A 93 -11.39 19.78 -15.08
CA ALA A 93 -10.64 18.79 -15.84
C ALA A 93 -11.52 17.60 -16.25
N SER A 94 -11.93 17.54 -17.50
CA SER A 94 -12.66 16.41 -18.10
C SER A 94 -11.88 15.09 -18.13
N TRP A 95 -10.59 15.13 -17.82
CA TRP A 95 -9.68 14.00 -17.81
C TRP A 95 -9.73 13.16 -16.53
N VAL A 96 -10.26 13.70 -15.40
CA VAL A 96 -10.35 12.98 -14.12
C VAL A 96 -11.26 11.75 -14.22
N ILE A 97 -12.20 11.74 -15.15
CA ILE A 97 -13.19 10.67 -15.35
C ILE A 97 -12.72 9.65 -16.41
N ARG A 98 -11.47 9.71 -16.84
CA ARG A 98 -11.00 8.81 -17.89
C ARG A 98 -10.71 7.41 -17.34
N PRO A 99 -11.23 6.36 -18.02
CA PRO A 99 -10.92 4.97 -17.67
C PRO A 99 -9.41 4.65 -17.63
N GLU A 100 -8.62 5.40 -18.42
CA GLU A 100 -7.17 5.25 -18.47
C GLU A 100 -6.50 5.63 -17.15
N LEU A 101 -7.02 6.63 -16.43
CA LEU A 101 -6.49 7.01 -15.11
C LEU A 101 -6.78 5.93 -14.08
N LEU A 102 -7.99 5.36 -14.06
CA LEU A 102 -8.33 4.23 -13.19
C LEU A 102 -7.40 3.04 -13.43
N LYS A 103 -7.26 2.62 -14.68
CA LYS A 103 -6.36 1.52 -15.05
C LYS A 103 -4.90 1.80 -14.65
N ALA A 104 -4.44 3.04 -14.79
CA ALA A 104 -3.10 3.41 -14.39
C ALA A 104 -2.94 3.40 -12.86
N LEU A 105 -3.97 3.79 -12.10
CA LEU A 105 -3.98 3.70 -10.64
C LEU A 105 -4.00 2.24 -10.18
N GLU A 106 -4.84 1.39 -10.76
CA GLU A 106 -4.86 -0.06 -10.49
C GLU A 106 -3.50 -0.70 -10.77
N ALA A 107 -2.92 -0.43 -11.93
CA ALA A 107 -1.61 -0.95 -12.31
C ALA A 107 -0.48 -0.44 -11.39
N SER A 108 -0.65 0.74 -10.79
CA SER A 108 0.31 1.33 -9.86
C SER A 108 0.10 0.91 -8.41
N ALA A 109 -1.08 0.41 -8.07
CA ALA A 109 -1.47 0.01 -6.72
C ALA A 109 -1.09 -1.45 -6.41
N VAL A 110 0.12 -1.84 -6.80
CA VAL A 110 0.69 -3.17 -6.57
C VAL A 110 1.89 -3.03 -5.63
N PHE A 111 1.84 -3.72 -4.50
CA PHE A 111 2.85 -3.64 -3.44
C PHE A 111 3.57 -4.98 -3.29
N PRO A 112 4.83 -5.09 -3.73
CA PRO A 112 5.61 -6.31 -3.56
C PRO A 112 5.90 -6.54 -2.07
N MET A 113 5.57 -7.73 -1.59
CA MET A 113 5.76 -8.14 -0.20
C MET A 113 6.89 -9.15 -0.03
N GLY A 114 7.41 -9.72 -1.12
CA GLY A 114 8.40 -10.79 -1.06
C GLY A 114 9.60 -10.45 -0.19
N GLU A 115 10.34 -9.40 -0.53
CA GLU A 115 11.53 -8.98 0.22
C GLU A 115 11.22 -8.60 1.67
N ARG A 116 10.06 -8.00 1.92
CA ARG A 116 9.63 -7.60 3.27
C ARG A 116 9.32 -8.79 4.16
N LEU A 117 8.73 -9.84 3.60
CA LEU A 117 8.49 -11.09 4.32
C LEU A 117 9.80 -11.80 4.64
N GLU A 118 10.76 -11.81 3.72
CA GLU A 118 12.09 -12.36 3.93
C GLU A 118 12.92 -11.57 4.96
N GLU A 119 12.79 -10.26 4.97
CA GLU A 119 13.43 -9.42 6.00
C GLU A 119 12.81 -9.66 7.38
N LEU A 120 11.47 -9.79 7.44
CA LEU A 120 10.77 -10.13 8.67
C LEU A 120 11.17 -11.51 9.18
N GLU A 121 11.26 -12.51 8.29
CA GLU A 121 11.74 -13.87 8.61
C GLU A 121 13.13 -13.85 9.26
N ARG A 122 14.08 -13.17 8.62
CA ARG A 122 15.44 -13.01 9.16
C ARG A 122 15.46 -12.30 10.52
N SER A 123 14.61 -11.27 10.68
CA SER A 123 14.51 -10.51 11.93
C SER A 123 13.94 -11.36 13.06
N LEU A 124 12.89 -12.12 12.78
CA LEU A 124 12.25 -13.00 13.76
C LEU A 124 13.18 -14.17 14.13
N ASP A 125 13.87 -14.76 13.15
CA ASP A 125 14.86 -15.80 13.39
C ASP A 125 15.98 -15.30 14.31
N ALA A 126 16.51 -14.11 14.05
CA ALA A 126 17.52 -13.49 14.91
C ALA A 126 17.00 -13.18 16.32
N MET A 127 15.72 -12.84 16.47
CA MET A 127 15.10 -12.57 17.77
C MET A 127 14.88 -13.82 18.61
N LEU A 128 14.69 -14.99 17.99
CA LEU A 128 14.42 -16.24 18.69
C LEU A 128 15.69 -17.00 19.09
N ARG A 129 16.85 -16.63 18.54
CA ARG A 129 18.12 -17.28 18.88
C ARG A 129 18.61 -16.84 20.25
N ASP A 130 18.84 -17.81 21.12
CA ASP A 130 19.47 -17.68 22.45
C ASP A 130 18.95 -16.49 23.29
N ARG A 131 17.64 -16.39 23.43
CA ARG A 131 17.01 -15.30 24.16
C ARG A 131 16.62 -15.69 25.57
N SER A 132 17.01 -14.91 26.57
CA SER A 132 16.57 -15.07 27.95
C SER A 132 15.35 -14.20 28.24
N ILE A 133 14.32 -14.81 28.83
CA ILE A 133 13.10 -14.12 29.29
C ILE A 133 13.06 -14.21 30.81
N GLY A 134 13.02 -13.08 31.51
CA GLY A 134 12.93 -13.01 32.97
C GLY A 134 14.12 -13.57 33.70
N GLY A 135 15.22 -13.92 33.01
CA GLY A 135 16.43 -14.45 33.58
C GLY A 135 16.41 -15.97 33.94
N GLU A 136 15.22 -16.60 33.89
CA GLU A 136 15.02 -17.98 34.27
C GLU A 136 14.62 -18.92 33.11
N VAL A 137 14.15 -18.32 32.02
CA VAL A 137 13.73 -19.05 30.81
C VAL A 137 14.62 -18.65 29.65
N ARG A 138 15.26 -19.63 29.04
CA ARG A 138 16.00 -19.43 27.79
C ARG A 138 15.17 -19.98 26.63
N ILE A 139 14.95 -19.14 25.61
CA ILE A 139 14.35 -19.56 24.37
C ILE A 139 15.46 -19.70 23.34
N ASP A 140 15.48 -20.83 22.68
CA ASP A 140 16.29 -21.06 21.49
C ASP A 140 15.40 -21.60 20.40
N GLY A 141 15.36 -20.86 19.28
CA GLY A 141 14.43 -21.17 18.20
C GLY A 141 14.91 -20.67 16.86
N SER A 142 14.23 -21.11 15.83
CA SER A 142 14.44 -20.66 14.46
C SER A 142 13.13 -20.46 13.73
N VAL A 143 13.06 -19.44 12.90
CA VAL A 143 11.96 -19.20 11.95
C VAL A 143 12.42 -19.67 10.58
N ARG A 144 11.73 -20.66 10.02
CA ARG A 144 12.04 -21.24 8.71
C ARG A 144 11.31 -20.54 7.59
N ARG A 145 10.10 -20.04 7.87
CA ARG A 145 9.26 -19.41 6.86
C ARG A 145 8.28 -18.42 7.50
N VAL A 146 8.13 -17.29 6.85
CA VAL A 146 7.05 -16.32 7.10
C VAL A 146 6.22 -16.16 5.81
N THR A 147 4.92 -16.40 5.89
CA THR A 147 4.00 -16.22 4.78
C THR A 147 2.88 -15.29 5.18
N LEU A 148 2.40 -14.50 4.23
CA LEU A 148 1.19 -13.72 4.38
C LEU A 148 0.00 -14.62 4.03
N ASP A 149 -0.89 -14.82 4.97
CA ASP A 149 -2.11 -15.62 4.79
C ASP A 149 -3.23 -14.78 4.21
N SER A 150 -3.53 -13.66 4.84
CA SER A 150 -4.61 -12.77 4.42
C SER A 150 -4.30 -11.31 4.71
N VAL A 151 -5.03 -10.44 4.00
CA VAL A 151 -5.04 -9.01 4.21
C VAL A 151 -6.48 -8.56 4.42
N SER A 152 -6.71 -7.71 5.42
CA SER A 152 -8.02 -7.15 5.71
C SER A 152 -7.93 -5.69 6.13
N VAL A 153 -9.00 -4.95 5.91
CA VAL A 153 -9.15 -3.57 6.36
C VAL A 153 -9.93 -3.56 7.66
N THR A 154 -9.44 -2.83 8.64
CA THR A 154 -10.12 -2.57 9.90
C THR A 154 -10.28 -1.07 10.10
N ARG A 155 -10.98 -0.65 11.14
CA ARG A 155 -11.14 0.78 11.48
C ARG A 155 -9.80 1.48 11.73
N ASP A 156 -8.79 0.75 12.20
CA ASP A 156 -7.49 1.29 12.56
C ASP A 156 -6.45 1.21 11.43
N GLY A 157 -6.79 0.53 10.33
CA GLY A 157 -5.90 0.40 9.17
C GLY A 157 -5.95 -0.95 8.49
N LEU A 158 -4.85 -1.29 7.84
CA LEU A 158 -4.63 -2.56 7.15
C LEU A 158 -4.05 -3.57 8.13
N VAL A 159 -4.70 -4.71 8.27
CA VAL A 159 -4.23 -5.84 9.07
C VAL A 159 -3.71 -6.93 8.15
N LEU A 160 -2.51 -7.39 8.43
CA LEU A 160 -1.86 -8.48 7.73
C LEU A 160 -1.80 -9.68 8.69
N LEU A 161 -2.44 -10.78 8.31
CA LEU A 161 -2.33 -12.04 9.03
C LEU A 161 -1.14 -12.82 8.47
N LEU A 162 -0.18 -13.08 9.34
CA LEU A 162 1.03 -13.80 9.00
C LEU A 162 1.01 -15.21 9.59
N MET A 163 1.46 -16.17 8.83
CA MET A 163 1.72 -17.52 9.28
C MET A 163 3.24 -17.72 9.42
N LEU A 164 3.68 -18.20 10.58
CA LEU A 164 5.07 -18.49 10.87
C LEU A 164 5.26 -20.00 11.04
N GLU A 165 6.26 -20.52 10.37
CA GLU A 165 6.72 -21.90 10.53
C GLU A 165 8.14 -21.90 11.14
N GLY A 166 8.33 -22.66 12.21
CA GLY A 166 9.63 -22.71 12.88
C GLY A 166 9.64 -23.69 14.04
N ASP A 167 10.74 -23.71 14.74
CA ASP A 167 10.94 -24.52 15.95
C ASP A 167 11.36 -23.61 17.10
N ALA A 168 10.90 -23.95 18.30
CA ALA A 168 11.35 -23.27 19.51
C ALA A 168 11.51 -24.26 20.65
N THR A 169 12.63 -24.15 21.37
CA THR A 169 12.92 -24.89 22.57
C THR A 169 12.95 -23.95 23.76
N LEU A 170 12.22 -24.30 24.79
CA LEU A 170 12.20 -23.58 26.06
C LEU A 170 13.01 -24.36 27.07
N ARG A 171 14.01 -23.72 27.69
CA ARG A 171 14.79 -24.31 28.77
C ARG A 171 14.62 -23.48 30.03
N TRP A 172 14.25 -24.13 31.10
CA TRP A 172 14.28 -23.55 32.44
C TRP A 172 15.70 -23.62 33.00
N VAL A 173 16.24 -22.47 33.39
CA VAL A 173 17.56 -22.36 34.01
C VAL A 173 17.35 -21.82 35.42
N PRO A 174 17.19 -22.70 36.44
CA PRO A 174 17.04 -22.25 37.81
C PRO A 174 18.30 -21.50 38.25
N ARG A 175 18.15 -20.47 39.06
CA ARG A 175 19.26 -19.73 39.67
C ARG A 175 19.92 -20.54 40.74
#